data_12ac2fd9ec9f7cc6c099ab452b150993
#
_entry.id   12ac2fd9ec9f7cc6c099ab452b150993
#
_cell.length_a   1.000
_cell.length_b   1.000
_cell.length_c   1.000
_cell.angle_alpha   90.00
_cell.angle_beta   90.00
_cell.angle_gamma   90.00
#
_symmetry.space_group_name_H-M   'P 1'
#
loop_
_entity.id
_entity.type
_entity.pdbx_description
1 polymer ?
#
loop_
_entity_poly.entity_id
_entity_poly.type
_entity_poly.pdbx_seq_one_letter_code
_entity_poly.pdbx_strand_id
1 'polypeptide(L)'
;LKDKADMINNGMHCQVYLKNKNQKEEVYQEVKQYFAGNSHVKVYKKEETPEKWHYRNHENIGDILIITDAPYYMVKSEKDFLANRKGIWGTHGYDPYMTPEMMAIFYAFGNKIKENNEIKPFENIHIYPFINYILGVENPKNIDGKTKVLTPILKK
;
A
#
# COMPACT_ATOMS: atom_id res chain seq x y z
N LEU A 1 10.95 -0.19 -22.58
CA LEU A 1 10.13 0.54 -21.58
C LEU A 1 10.43 2.03 -21.46
N LYS A 2 11.70 2.46 -21.50
CA LYS A 2 12.08 3.88 -21.27
C LYS A 2 11.35 4.89 -22.18
N ASP A 3 11.06 4.51 -23.41
CA ASP A 3 10.36 5.39 -24.36
C ASP A 3 8.84 5.36 -24.18
N LYS A 4 8.28 4.31 -23.54
CA LYS A 4 6.85 4.08 -23.35
C LYS A 4 6.32 4.52 -21.99
N ALA A 5 7.16 4.51 -20.95
CA ALA A 5 6.71 4.74 -19.59
C ALA A 5 7.81 5.28 -18.67
N ASP A 6 7.39 6.01 -17.65
CA ASP A 6 8.22 6.40 -16.52
C ASP A 6 8.00 5.43 -15.36
N MET A 7 9.08 5.05 -14.67
CA MET A 7 9.04 4.07 -13.59
C MET A 7 9.52 4.69 -12.28
N ILE A 8 8.69 4.61 -11.24
CA ILE A 8 9.03 5.03 -9.88
C ILE A 8 9.16 3.79 -9.01
N ASN A 9 10.40 3.43 -8.70
CA ASN A 9 10.73 2.26 -7.90
C ASN A 9 10.97 2.65 -6.44
N ASN A 10 10.15 2.12 -5.53
CA ASN A 10 10.25 2.26 -4.08
C ASN A 10 10.71 0.97 -3.38
N GLY A 11 11.27 0.03 -4.12
CA GLY A 11 11.80 -1.22 -3.61
C GLY A 11 10.80 -2.36 -3.55
N MET A 12 9.86 -2.35 -2.61
CA MET A 12 8.81 -3.37 -2.51
C MET A 12 7.70 -3.18 -3.55
N HIS A 13 7.55 -1.99 -4.08
CA HIS A 13 6.64 -1.72 -5.18
C HIS A 13 7.25 -0.73 -6.19
N CYS A 14 6.89 -0.89 -7.45
CA CYS A 14 7.23 0.04 -8.51
C CYS A 14 5.97 0.43 -9.27
N GLN A 15 5.82 1.72 -9.50
CA GLN A 15 4.73 2.27 -10.29
C GLN A 15 5.21 2.61 -11.69
N VAL A 16 4.44 2.22 -12.69
CA VAL A 16 4.72 2.46 -14.11
C VAL A 16 3.67 3.42 -14.65
N TYR A 17 4.10 4.60 -15.10
CA TYR A 17 3.26 5.65 -15.64
C TYR A 17 3.42 5.68 -17.16
N LEU A 18 2.37 5.34 -17.88
CA LEU A 18 2.40 5.29 -19.34
C LEU A 18 2.38 6.68 -19.96
N LYS A 19 3.28 6.93 -20.90
CA LYS A 19 3.27 8.14 -21.74
C LYS A 19 2.12 8.14 -22.73
N ASN A 20 1.74 6.97 -23.22
CA ASN A 20 0.57 6.75 -24.06
C ASN A 20 -0.32 5.65 -23.45
N LYS A 21 -1.50 6.03 -22.98
CA LYS A 21 -2.45 5.11 -22.31
C LYS A 21 -2.96 4.00 -23.26
N ASN A 22 -2.95 4.21 -24.57
CA ASN A 22 -3.36 3.20 -25.55
C ASN A 22 -2.40 2.00 -25.60
N GLN A 23 -1.18 2.15 -25.07
CA GLN A 23 -0.19 1.08 -25.02
C GLN A 23 -0.23 0.26 -23.72
N LYS A 24 -1.28 0.44 -22.90
CA LYS A 24 -1.36 -0.17 -21.57
C LYS A 24 -1.25 -1.70 -21.63
N GLU A 25 -1.99 -2.34 -22.51
CA GLU A 25 -1.94 -3.79 -22.62
C GLU A 25 -0.58 -4.29 -23.11
N GLU A 26 -0.02 -3.65 -24.11
CA GLU A 26 1.31 -3.98 -24.65
C GLU A 26 2.39 -3.90 -23.55
N VAL A 27 2.45 -2.77 -22.84
CA VAL A 27 3.44 -2.55 -21.78
C VAL A 27 3.19 -3.50 -20.60
N TYR A 28 1.94 -3.78 -20.25
CA TYR A 28 1.61 -4.74 -19.20
C TYR A 28 2.14 -6.14 -19.55
N GLN A 29 1.93 -6.62 -20.75
CA GLN A 29 2.43 -7.92 -21.19
C GLN A 29 3.96 -7.95 -21.24
N GLU A 30 4.61 -6.88 -21.71
CA GLU A 30 6.06 -6.76 -21.72
C GLU A 30 6.65 -6.87 -20.29
N VAL A 31 6.09 -6.14 -19.32
CA VAL A 31 6.51 -6.18 -17.92
C VAL A 31 6.23 -7.55 -17.30
N LYS A 32 5.07 -8.12 -17.55
CA LYS A 32 4.68 -9.45 -17.03
C LYS A 32 5.59 -10.54 -17.56
N GLN A 33 5.93 -10.51 -18.85
CA GLN A 33 6.87 -11.45 -19.46
C GLN A 33 8.27 -11.31 -18.88
N TYR A 34 8.73 -10.09 -18.60
CA TYR A 34 10.03 -9.86 -17.98
C TYR A 34 10.16 -10.53 -16.61
N PHE A 35 9.09 -10.57 -15.83
CA PHE A 35 9.06 -11.19 -14.51
C PHE A 35 8.48 -12.62 -14.49
N ALA A 36 8.15 -13.23 -15.63
CA ALA A 36 7.45 -14.52 -15.70
C ALA A 36 8.16 -15.66 -14.96
N GLY A 37 9.49 -15.64 -14.84
CA GLY A 37 10.28 -16.61 -14.09
C GLY A 37 10.46 -16.30 -12.59
N ASN A 38 9.92 -15.19 -12.10
CA ASN A 38 10.10 -14.78 -10.71
C ASN A 38 8.77 -14.85 -9.93
N SER A 39 8.62 -15.90 -9.12
CA SER A 39 7.42 -16.13 -8.31
C SER A 39 7.19 -15.09 -7.22
N HIS A 40 8.20 -14.28 -6.86
CA HIS A 40 8.13 -13.26 -5.82
C HIS A 40 7.71 -11.89 -6.35
N VAL A 41 7.46 -11.77 -7.65
CA VAL A 41 7.03 -10.53 -8.29
C VAL A 41 5.65 -10.72 -8.89
N LYS A 42 4.75 -9.79 -8.57
CA LYS A 42 3.40 -9.72 -9.12
C LYS A 42 3.24 -8.43 -9.91
N VAL A 43 2.62 -8.54 -11.07
CA VAL A 43 2.36 -7.41 -11.95
C VAL A 43 0.85 -7.25 -12.10
N TYR A 44 0.35 -6.04 -11.82
CA TYR A 44 -1.07 -5.70 -11.90
C TYR A 44 -1.27 -4.48 -12.80
N LYS A 45 -2.32 -4.46 -13.57
CA LYS A 45 -2.90 -3.19 -14.00
C LYS A 45 -3.52 -2.51 -12.77
N LYS A 46 -3.55 -1.20 -12.74
CA LYS A 46 -4.09 -0.44 -11.58
C LYS A 46 -5.48 -0.92 -11.17
N GLU A 47 -6.37 -1.10 -12.11
CA GLU A 47 -7.75 -1.54 -11.91
C GLU A 47 -7.88 -2.99 -11.43
N GLU A 48 -6.85 -3.82 -11.62
CA GLU A 48 -6.82 -5.24 -11.23
C GLU A 48 -6.17 -5.46 -9.85
N THR A 49 -5.68 -4.42 -9.17
CA THR A 49 -5.13 -4.55 -7.82
C THR A 49 -6.18 -5.09 -6.86
N PRO A 50 -5.79 -5.87 -5.82
CA PRO A 50 -6.72 -6.35 -4.83
C PRO A 50 -7.55 -5.22 -4.20
N GLU A 51 -8.87 -5.39 -4.11
CA GLU A 51 -9.78 -4.36 -3.60
C GLU A 51 -9.42 -3.93 -2.17
N LYS A 52 -9.03 -4.89 -1.34
CA LYS A 52 -8.60 -4.67 0.06
C LYS A 52 -7.39 -3.73 0.21
N TRP A 53 -6.66 -3.43 -0.87
CA TRP A 53 -5.57 -2.46 -0.80
C TRP A 53 -6.04 -1.01 -0.92
N HIS A 54 -7.28 -0.77 -1.34
CA HIS A 54 -7.80 0.59 -1.62
C HIS A 54 -6.88 1.40 -2.54
N TYR A 55 -6.22 0.73 -3.52
CA TYR A 55 -5.13 1.30 -4.31
C TYR A 55 -5.39 1.18 -5.80
N ARG A 56 -6.54 1.74 -6.27
CA ARG A 56 -6.94 1.70 -7.68
C ARG A 56 -7.67 2.95 -8.20
N ASN A 57 -8.21 3.79 -7.30
CA ASN A 57 -9.21 4.80 -7.68
C ASN A 57 -8.65 6.22 -7.78
N HIS A 58 -7.33 6.43 -7.63
CA HIS A 58 -6.73 7.75 -7.68
C HIS A 58 -5.88 7.93 -8.95
N GLU A 59 -5.91 9.12 -9.55
CA GLU A 59 -5.18 9.43 -10.80
C GLU A 59 -3.65 9.34 -10.65
N ASN A 60 -3.13 9.67 -9.47
CA ASN A 60 -1.69 9.61 -9.18
C ASN A 60 -1.14 8.19 -9.01
N ILE A 61 -1.99 7.16 -9.03
CA ILE A 61 -1.54 5.77 -9.03
C ILE A 61 -1.11 5.39 -10.45
N GLY A 62 0.08 4.78 -10.58
CA GLY A 62 0.61 4.32 -11.85
C GLY A 62 -0.33 3.37 -12.58
N ASP A 63 -0.26 3.33 -13.90
CA ASP A 63 -1.11 2.50 -14.75
C ASP A 63 -0.89 1.01 -14.54
N ILE A 64 0.37 0.64 -14.21
CA ILE A 64 0.80 -0.72 -13.89
C ILE A 64 1.58 -0.69 -12.60
N LEU A 65 1.38 -1.68 -11.75
CA LEU A 65 2.03 -1.86 -10.48
C LEU A 65 2.83 -3.16 -10.47
N ILE A 66 4.08 -3.08 -10.04
CA ILE A 66 4.97 -4.22 -9.84
C ILE A 66 5.19 -4.33 -8.35
N ILE A 67 4.81 -5.44 -7.76
CA ILE A 67 4.82 -5.66 -6.30
C ILE A 67 5.70 -6.88 -5.99
N THR A 68 6.53 -6.77 -4.97
CA THR A 68 7.31 -7.91 -4.46
C THR A 68 6.72 -8.44 -3.16
N ASP A 69 6.82 -9.74 -2.97
CA ASP A 69 6.57 -10.36 -1.66
C ASP A 69 7.78 -10.14 -0.74
N ALA A 70 7.54 -10.06 0.59
CA ALA A 70 8.63 -9.98 1.56
C ALA A 70 9.47 -11.29 1.55
N PRO A 71 10.79 -11.24 1.73
CA PRO A 71 11.62 -10.06 1.99
C PRO A 71 12.25 -9.43 0.73
N TYR A 72 11.70 -9.67 -0.44
CA TYR A 72 12.30 -9.27 -1.72
C TYR A 72 12.15 -7.77 -1.97
N TYR A 73 13.19 -7.19 -2.53
CA TYR A 73 13.29 -5.75 -2.74
C TYR A 73 13.87 -5.45 -4.13
N MET A 74 13.18 -4.65 -4.92
CA MET A 74 13.62 -4.25 -6.27
C MET A 74 14.69 -3.16 -6.19
N VAL A 75 15.81 -3.38 -6.87
CA VAL A 75 16.92 -2.42 -6.94
C VAL A 75 17.33 -2.16 -8.39
N LYS A 76 17.96 -1.03 -8.65
CA LYS A 76 18.50 -0.75 -9.99
C LYS A 76 19.71 -1.60 -10.30
N SER A 77 20.58 -1.82 -9.31
CA SER A 77 21.70 -2.74 -9.39
C SER A 77 22.04 -3.24 -7.99
N GLU A 78 22.48 -4.48 -7.89
CA GLU A 78 22.95 -5.07 -6.65
C GLU A 78 24.16 -4.30 -6.09
N LYS A 79 25.07 -3.90 -6.96
CA LYS A 79 26.28 -3.14 -6.59
C LYS A 79 25.93 -1.84 -5.87
N ASP A 80 25.01 -1.05 -6.43
CA ASP A 80 24.61 0.24 -5.83
C ASP A 80 23.85 0.04 -4.52
N PHE A 81 23.06 -1.01 -4.45
CA PHE A 81 22.33 -1.37 -3.24
C PHE A 81 23.29 -1.74 -2.10
N LEU A 82 24.25 -2.63 -2.34
CA LEU A 82 25.22 -3.08 -1.35
C LEU A 82 26.21 -1.96 -0.94
N ALA A 83 26.57 -1.08 -1.87
CA ALA A 83 27.45 0.06 -1.58
C ALA A 83 26.81 1.05 -0.58
N ASN A 84 25.50 1.22 -0.64
CA ASN A 84 24.76 2.20 0.17
C ASN A 84 24.13 1.62 1.44
N ARG A 85 24.18 0.30 1.64
CA ARG A 85 23.54 -0.37 2.78
C ARG A 85 24.50 -1.33 3.46
N LYS A 86 24.89 -1.00 4.68
CA LYS A 86 25.76 -1.82 5.53
C LYS A 86 24.96 -2.32 6.73
N GLY A 87 25.10 -3.63 7.03
CA GLY A 87 24.47 -4.26 8.20
C GLY A 87 22.99 -4.62 8.01
N ILE A 88 22.32 -4.89 9.13
CA ILE A 88 20.88 -5.22 9.18
C ILE A 88 20.08 -3.93 9.13
N TRP A 89 19.09 -3.90 8.25
CA TRP A 89 18.20 -2.76 8.11
C TRP A 89 16.76 -3.22 7.93
N GLY A 90 15.82 -2.41 8.39
CA GLY A 90 14.40 -2.62 8.21
C GLY A 90 13.88 -1.94 6.95
N THR A 91 12.79 -2.45 6.44
CA THR A 91 12.00 -1.83 5.37
C THR A 91 10.51 -2.01 5.66
N HIS A 92 9.67 -1.32 4.91
CA HIS A 92 8.22 -1.32 5.08
C HIS A 92 7.53 -1.22 3.71
N GLY A 93 6.20 -1.38 3.67
CA GLY A 93 5.42 -1.21 2.44
C GLY A 93 5.05 -2.51 1.72
N TYR A 94 5.30 -3.67 2.33
CA TYR A 94 4.74 -4.94 1.88
C TYR A 94 3.26 -5.07 2.24
N ASP A 95 2.56 -5.99 1.58
CA ASP A 95 1.15 -6.30 1.89
C ASP A 95 1.03 -6.84 3.34
N PRO A 96 0.37 -6.10 4.26
CA PRO A 96 0.22 -6.52 5.65
C PRO A 96 -0.65 -7.77 5.82
N TYR A 97 -1.46 -8.12 4.83
CA TYR A 97 -2.25 -9.36 4.83
C TYR A 97 -1.40 -10.61 4.57
N MET A 98 -0.23 -10.43 3.96
CA MET A 98 0.74 -11.49 3.69
C MET A 98 1.96 -11.41 4.61
N THR A 99 2.21 -10.24 5.22
CA THR A 99 3.39 -9.93 6.02
C THR A 99 2.96 -9.25 7.32
N PRO A 100 2.59 -10.03 8.35
CA PRO A 100 2.08 -9.49 9.63
C PRO A 100 3.04 -8.51 10.33
N GLU A 101 4.34 -8.61 10.05
CA GLU A 101 5.38 -7.70 10.54
C GLU A 101 5.19 -6.25 10.06
N MET A 102 4.34 -6.03 9.06
CA MET A 102 3.95 -4.69 8.58
C MET A 102 2.88 -4.03 9.44
N MET A 103 2.30 -4.75 10.39
CA MET A 103 1.29 -4.18 11.29
C MET A 103 1.92 -3.16 12.23
N ALA A 104 1.20 -2.06 12.44
CA ALA A 104 1.57 -1.01 13.40
C ALA A 104 0.79 -1.16 14.71
N ILE A 105 1.29 -0.50 15.75
CA ILE A 105 0.61 -0.43 17.05
C ILE A 105 -0.42 0.70 17.01
N PHE A 106 -1.60 0.45 17.60
CA PHE A 106 -2.61 1.45 17.86
C PHE A 106 -2.93 1.51 19.36
N TYR A 107 -2.80 2.69 19.94
CA TYR A 107 -3.23 2.99 21.30
C TYR A 107 -4.19 4.18 21.30
N ALA A 108 -5.26 4.06 22.07
CA ALA A 108 -6.20 5.16 22.30
C ALA A 108 -6.49 5.29 23.79
N PHE A 109 -6.46 6.51 24.33
CA PHE A 109 -6.80 6.81 25.71
C PHE A 109 -7.48 8.17 25.81
N GLY A 110 -8.23 8.40 26.87
CA GLY A 110 -8.97 9.64 27.14
C GLY A 110 -10.31 9.36 27.80
N ASN A 111 -10.98 10.46 28.21
CA ASN A 111 -12.25 10.36 28.96
C ASN A 111 -13.35 9.62 28.19
N LYS A 112 -13.35 9.70 26.88
CA LYS A 112 -14.35 9.03 26.01
C LYS A 112 -13.94 7.62 25.60
N ILE A 113 -12.74 7.17 25.91
CA ILE A 113 -12.24 5.86 25.51
C ILE A 113 -12.47 4.85 26.63
N LYS A 114 -12.92 3.66 26.30
CA LYS A 114 -13.04 2.53 27.24
C LYS A 114 -11.68 2.12 27.75
N GLU A 115 -11.60 1.88 29.05
CA GLU A 115 -10.40 1.36 29.71
C GLU A 115 -10.32 -0.16 29.56
N ASN A 116 -9.10 -0.70 29.55
CA ASN A 116 -8.84 -2.14 29.49
C ASN A 116 -9.59 -2.83 28.34
N ASN A 117 -9.66 -2.17 27.20
CA ASN A 117 -10.35 -2.68 26.02
C ASN A 117 -9.35 -3.01 24.92
N GLU A 118 -9.45 -4.20 24.39
CA GLU A 118 -8.65 -4.67 23.26
C GLU A 118 -9.56 -4.87 22.05
N ILE A 119 -9.07 -4.51 20.87
CA ILE A 119 -9.81 -4.67 19.62
C ILE A 119 -8.96 -5.44 18.60
N LYS A 120 -9.63 -6.07 17.65
CA LYS A 120 -8.97 -6.76 16.54
C LYS A 120 -8.19 -5.78 15.67
N PRO A 121 -7.13 -6.23 14.99
CA PRO A 121 -6.46 -5.44 13.98
C PRO A 121 -7.44 -4.86 12.97
N PHE A 122 -7.17 -3.65 12.54
CA PHE A 122 -8.02 -2.90 11.59
C PHE A 122 -7.14 -2.09 10.63
N GLU A 123 -7.73 -1.65 9.54
CA GLU A 123 -7.03 -0.83 8.54
C GLU A 123 -6.90 0.62 9.02
N ASN A 124 -5.72 1.16 8.88
CA ASN A 124 -5.37 2.53 9.28
C ASN A 124 -6.30 3.61 8.67
N ILE A 125 -6.89 3.36 7.50
CA ILE A 125 -7.86 4.27 6.87
C ILE A 125 -9.07 4.60 7.75
N HIS A 126 -9.38 3.79 8.77
CA HIS A 126 -10.49 4.01 9.70
C HIS A 126 -10.21 5.04 10.79
N ILE A 127 -8.94 5.40 11.00
CA ILE A 127 -8.54 6.38 12.03
C ILE A 127 -9.06 7.78 11.69
N TYR A 128 -8.89 8.21 10.43
CA TYR A 128 -9.32 9.54 10.00
C TYR A 128 -10.82 9.81 10.25
N PRO A 129 -11.76 8.99 9.74
CA PRO A 129 -13.17 9.23 10.01
C PRO A 129 -13.56 9.06 11.50
N PHE A 130 -12.83 8.27 12.26
CA PHE A 130 -13.03 8.14 13.70
C PHE A 130 -12.63 9.40 14.45
N ILE A 131 -11.51 10.03 14.10
CA ILE A 131 -11.09 11.32 14.69
C ILE A 131 -12.13 12.39 14.37
N ASN A 132 -12.58 12.50 13.12
CA ASN A 132 -13.64 13.44 12.74
C ASN A 132 -14.91 13.24 13.56
N TYR A 133 -15.31 12.00 13.79
CA TYR A 133 -16.48 11.66 14.62
C TYR A 133 -16.33 12.17 16.07
N ILE A 134 -15.13 11.99 16.69
CA ILE A 134 -14.86 12.47 18.05
C ILE A 134 -14.92 14.00 18.13
N LEU A 135 -14.44 14.67 17.08
CA LEU A 135 -14.38 16.13 16.99
C LEU A 135 -15.69 16.77 16.53
N GLY A 136 -16.69 15.97 16.12
CA GLY A 136 -17.95 16.48 15.57
C GLY A 136 -17.79 17.08 14.17
N VAL A 137 -16.76 16.66 13.42
CA VAL A 137 -16.49 17.09 12.05
C VAL A 137 -17.12 16.14 11.07
N GLU A 138 -17.75 16.65 10.03
CA GLU A 138 -18.34 15.82 8.98
C GLU A 138 -17.27 15.15 8.13
N ASN A 139 -17.47 13.88 7.81
CA ASN A 139 -16.56 13.14 6.94
C ASN A 139 -16.81 13.47 5.47
N PRO A 140 -15.75 13.59 4.64
CA PRO A 140 -15.90 13.63 3.19
C PRO A 140 -16.65 12.39 2.67
N LYS A 141 -17.45 12.57 1.61
CA LYS A 141 -18.28 11.47 1.05
C LYS A 141 -17.44 10.36 0.38
N ASN A 142 -16.27 10.70 -0.15
CA ASN A 142 -15.44 9.81 -0.97
C ASN A 142 -14.20 9.34 -0.22
N ILE A 143 -14.39 8.65 0.92
CA ILE A 143 -13.32 8.03 1.70
C ILE A 143 -13.60 6.53 1.91
N ASP A 144 -12.56 5.72 1.89
CA ASP A 144 -12.65 4.27 2.12
C ASP A 144 -12.85 3.94 3.60
N GLY A 145 -12.37 4.79 4.50
CA GLY A 145 -12.46 4.62 5.94
C GLY A 145 -13.91 4.67 6.46
N LYS A 146 -14.18 3.89 7.51
CA LYS A 146 -15.51 3.76 8.13
C LYS A 146 -15.45 4.03 9.63
N THR A 147 -16.13 5.06 10.10
CA THR A 147 -16.23 5.44 11.53
C THR A 147 -16.64 4.27 12.43
N LYS A 148 -17.60 3.47 12.00
CA LYS A 148 -18.18 2.35 12.77
C LYS A 148 -17.18 1.28 13.20
N VAL A 149 -16.01 1.21 12.57
CA VAL A 149 -14.98 0.22 12.91
C VAL A 149 -14.36 0.53 14.28
N LEU A 150 -14.18 1.81 14.61
CA LEU A 150 -13.53 2.25 15.85
C LEU A 150 -14.52 2.82 16.90
N THR A 151 -15.75 3.17 16.56
CA THR A 151 -16.73 3.63 17.56
C THR A 151 -16.99 2.64 18.71
N PRO A 152 -16.83 1.30 18.58
CA PRO A 152 -16.97 0.38 19.69
C PRO A 152 -15.99 0.60 20.87
N ILE A 153 -14.86 1.32 20.65
CA ILE A 153 -13.94 1.65 21.74
C ILE A 153 -14.41 2.84 22.61
N LEU A 154 -15.46 3.55 22.19
CA LEU A 154 -15.98 4.69 22.96
C LEU A 154 -16.84 4.25 24.14
N LYS A 155 -16.70 4.97 25.26
CA LYS A 155 -17.68 4.91 26.37
C LYS A 155 -19.05 5.36 25.85
N LYS A 156 -20.10 4.75 26.38
CA LYS A 156 -21.49 5.15 26.10
C LYS A 156 -21.82 6.42 26.84
#